data_02e77a4995e701fec9dcce65314ad4c8
#
_entry.id   02e77a4995e701fec9dcce65314ad4c8
#
_cell.length_a   1.000
_cell.length_b   1.000
_cell.length_c   1.000
_cell.angle_alpha   90.00
_cell.angle_beta   90.00
_cell.angle_gamma   90.00
#
_symmetry.space_group_name_H-M   'P 1'
#
loop_
_entity.id
_entity.type
_entity.pdbx_description
1 polymer ?
#
loop_
_entity_poly.entity_id
_entity_poly.type
_entity_poly.pdbx_seq_one_letter_code
_entity_poly.pdbx_strand_id
1 'polypeptide(L)'
;MQPLVSVIVPVYNAEDYLRYCVDSILQQSYTNLEVILVDDGAKDSSPDICDEYAAQDSRVTVIHQENGGIAKAQNTGLDAAHGEYIAFSDNDDILDRRNIEYLLHALQNTGADMSKARWRQFGVSQLGEVSKEAEAGAQAPGKITVFEHPLAAYQTVFCKSLRLLGSKLGRNTEARYFNEANWCRLYKRELWDGLRFPEGHYAQDIRMAGPLYARMGKVADIDCVLYYWLQEPDSVTHSKRTAAFWHDNVLSAAENFQFTLEQGITPCRNYFGLTASVRDEGKGLKALGSEELHDSDWQNHLDDVATMRALISKLSIGERLKCAVLATIRSCENVVYDNRIHSMK
;
A
#
# COMPACT_ATOMS: atom_id res chain seq x y z
N MET A 1 -7.61 21.77 -20.44
CA MET A 1 -8.60 20.74 -20.05
C MET A 1 -8.14 20.18 -18.70
N GLN A 2 -9.06 19.74 -17.85
CA GLN A 2 -8.69 19.01 -16.62
C GLN A 2 -8.17 17.62 -17.02
N PRO A 3 -7.05 17.13 -16.48
CA PRO A 3 -6.54 15.82 -16.81
C PRO A 3 -7.49 14.69 -16.35
N LEU A 4 -7.55 13.60 -17.10
CA LEU A 4 -8.33 12.43 -16.69
C LEU A 4 -7.59 11.66 -15.59
N VAL A 5 -8.31 11.22 -14.57
CA VAL A 5 -7.80 10.37 -13.50
C VAL A 5 -8.53 9.03 -13.54
N SER A 6 -7.79 7.93 -13.64
CA SER A 6 -8.33 6.57 -13.53
C SER A 6 -8.23 6.11 -12.08
N VAL A 7 -9.37 5.71 -11.52
CA VAL A 7 -9.44 5.08 -10.19
C VAL A 7 -9.69 3.59 -10.38
N ILE A 8 -8.73 2.76 -9.99
CA ILE A 8 -8.77 1.29 -10.15
C ILE A 8 -9.20 0.67 -8.82
N VAL A 9 -10.24 -0.13 -8.85
CA VAL A 9 -10.80 -0.83 -7.69
C VAL A 9 -10.85 -2.33 -7.99
N PRO A 10 -9.92 -3.14 -7.47
CA PRO A 10 -10.04 -4.58 -7.47
C PRO A 10 -11.22 -5.02 -6.59
N VAL A 11 -12.10 -5.86 -7.09
CA VAL A 11 -13.30 -6.29 -6.37
C VAL A 11 -13.29 -7.82 -6.21
N TYR A 12 -13.41 -8.29 -4.97
CA TYR A 12 -13.57 -9.70 -4.65
C TYR A 12 -14.31 -9.88 -3.33
N ASN A 13 -15.50 -10.46 -3.37
CA ASN A 13 -16.37 -10.74 -2.22
C ASN A 13 -16.48 -9.53 -1.27
N ALA A 14 -17.02 -8.42 -1.77
CA ALA A 14 -17.09 -7.14 -1.08
C ALA A 14 -18.53 -6.57 -1.00
N GLU A 15 -19.57 -7.40 -1.12
CA GLU A 15 -20.97 -6.98 -1.22
C GLU A 15 -21.41 -6.03 -0.11
N ASP A 16 -20.86 -6.19 1.11
CA ASP A 16 -21.22 -5.39 2.28
C ASP A 16 -20.67 -3.95 2.23
N TYR A 17 -19.53 -3.73 1.57
CA TYR A 17 -18.79 -2.46 1.64
C TYR A 17 -18.61 -1.77 0.29
N LEU A 18 -18.72 -2.50 -0.82
CA LEU A 18 -18.44 -2.01 -2.16
C LEU A 18 -19.21 -0.73 -2.51
N ARG A 19 -20.47 -0.62 -2.08
CA ARG A 19 -21.29 0.57 -2.34
C ARG A 19 -20.70 1.81 -1.66
N TYR A 20 -20.22 1.71 -0.43
CA TYR A 20 -19.58 2.83 0.27
C TYR A 20 -18.29 3.27 -0.44
N CYS A 21 -17.50 2.32 -0.92
CA CYS A 21 -16.30 2.60 -1.69
C CYS A 21 -16.64 3.34 -2.99
N VAL A 22 -17.49 2.76 -3.84
CA VAL A 22 -17.82 3.32 -5.16
C VAL A 22 -18.52 4.67 -5.04
N ASP A 23 -19.48 4.81 -4.11
CA ASP A 23 -20.15 6.09 -3.85
C ASP A 23 -19.15 7.18 -3.47
N SER A 24 -18.18 6.87 -2.60
CA SER A 24 -17.15 7.83 -2.20
C SER A 24 -16.25 8.28 -3.36
N ILE A 25 -16.02 7.40 -4.34
CA ILE A 25 -15.26 7.71 -5.56
C ILE A 25 -16.12 8.55 -6.52
N LEU A 26 -17.37 8.20 -6.74
CA LEU A 26 -18.25 8.92 -7.66
C LEU A 26 -18.63 10.31 -7.15
N GLN A 27 -18.61 10.52 -5.82
CA GLN A 27 -18.89 11.80 -5.16
C GLN A 27 -17.66 12.70 -4.99
N GLN A 28 -16.51 12.34 -5.59
CA GLN A 28 -15.33 13.18 -5.54
C GLN A 28 -15.61 14.59 -6.07
N SER A 29 -15.01 15.62 -5.44
CA SER A 29 -15.09 17.02 -5.91
C SER A 29 -14.41 17.21 -7.27
N TYR A 30 -13.44 16.38 -7.61
CA TYR A 30 -12.86 16.31 -8.94
C TYR A 30 -13.67 15.36 -9.81
N THR A 31 -14.23 15.85 -10.93
CA THR A 31 -15.25 15.14 -11.70
C THR A 31 -14.72 14.45 -12.97
N ASN A 32 -13.54 14.84 -13.47
CA ASN A 32 -12.97 14.21 -14.67
C ASN A 32 -12.27 12.89 -14.33
N LEU A 33 -13.08 11.90 -13.96
CA LEU A 33 -12.68 10.57 -13.52
C LEU A 33 -13.18 9.50 -14.49
N GLU A 34 -12.43 8.42 -14.61
CA GLU A 34 -12.93 7.10 -14.96
C GLU A 34 -12.71 6.16 -13.77
N VAL A 35 -13.67 5.30 -13.51
CA VAL A 35 -13.65 4.33 -12.41
C VAL A 35 -13.67 2.94 -13.02
N ILE A 36 -12.63 2.16 -12.75
CA ILE A 36 -12.45 0.81 -13.31
C ILE A 36 -12.62 -0.19 -12.17
N LEU A 37 -13.79 -0.83 -12.15
CA LEU A 37 -14.10 -1.91 -11.23
C LEU A 37 -13.67 -3.23 -11.86
N VAL A 38 -12.72 -3.92 -11.25
CA VAL A 38 -12.24 -5.21 -11.74
C VAL A 38 -12.75 -6.31 -10.80
N ASP A 39 -13.85 -6.95 -11.20
CA ASP A 39 -14.36 -8.12 -10.51
C ASP A 39 -13.46 -9.33 -10.77
N ASP A 40 -12.75 -9.74 -9.75
CA ASP A 40 -11.81 -10.87 -9.78
C ASP A 40 -12.52 -12.21 -9.46
N GLY A 41 -13.68 -12.44 -10.07
CA GLY A 41 -14.43 -13.66 -9.96
C GLY A 41 -15.09 -13.83 -8.58
N ALA A 42 -15.66 -12.77 -8.01
CA ALA A 42 -16.39 -12.78 -6.76
C ALA A 42 -17.55 -13.77 -6.80
N LYS A 43 -17.93 -14.29 -5.61
CA LYS A 43 -18.97 -15.33 -5.47
C LYS A 43 -20.20 -14.84 -4.73
N ASP A 44 -20.16 -13.62 -4.23
CA ASP A 44 -21.24 -12.89 -3.59
C ASP A 44 -21.98 -11.99 -4.60
N SER A 45 -22.71 -10.98 -4.14
CA SER A 45 -23.44 -10.02 -5.00
C SER A 45 -22.54 -8.91 -5.57
N SER A 46 -21.22 -8.92 -5.32
CA SER A 46 -20.32 -7.87 -5.82
C SER A 46 -20.36 -7.66 -7.33
N PRO A 47 -20.42 -8.72 -8.19
CA PRO A 47 -20.51 -8.54 -9.63
C PRO A 47 -21.77 -7.77 -10.05
N ASP A 48 -22.93 -8.12 -9.47
CA ASP A 48 -24.20 -7.46 -9.77
C ASP A 48 -24.15 -5.97 -9.34
N ILE A 49 -23.55 -5.68 -8.19
CA ILE A 49 -23.34 -4.31 -7.71
C ILE A 49 -22.47 -3.51 -8.69
N CYS A 50 -21.38 -4.10 -9.19
CA CYS A 50 -20.54 -3.46 -10.21
C CYS A 50 -21.34 -3.10 -11.46
N ASP A 51 -22.14 -4.02 -11.99
CA ASP A 51 -22.97 -3.81 -13.18
C ASP A 51 -24.05 -2.74 -12.95
N GLU A 52 -24.65 -2.70 -11.77
CA GLU A 52 -25.57 -1.63 -11.41
C GLU A 52 -24.93 -0.25 -11.52
N TYR A 53 -23.70 -0.07 -11.01
CA TYR A 53 -22.98 1.19 -11.11
C TYR A 53 -22.62 1.55 -12.55
N ALA A 54 -22.16 0.60 -13.35
CA ALA A 54 -21.87 0.83 -14.78
C ALA A 54 -23.11 1.23 -15.57
N ALA A 55 -24.27 0.70 -15.21
CA ALA A 55 -25.54 1.08 -15.85
C ALA A 55 -26.01 2.48 -15.45
N GLN A 56 -25.62 2.98 -14.28
CA GLN A 56 -26.09 4.26 -13.73
C GLN A 56 -25.14 5.42 -13.99
N ASP A 57 -23.83 5.19 -14.08
CA ASP A 57 -22.82 6.24 -14.25
C ASP A 57 -21.83 5.89 -15.38
N SER A 58 -21.83 6.68 -16.43
CA SER A 58 -20.99 6.47 -17.62
C SER A 58 -19.49 6.56 -17.36
N ARG A 59 -19.07 7.03 -16.19
CA ARG A 59 -17.66 7.05 -15.78
C ARG A 59 -17.19 5.68 -15.29
N VAL A 60 -18.09 4.74 -14.99
CA VAL A 60 -17.78 3.41 -14.47
C VAL A 60 -17.65 2.42 -15.60
N THR A 61 -16.55 1.70 -15.60
CA THR A 61 -16.31 0.53 -16.47
C THR A 61 -16.10 -0.70 -15.57
N VAL A 62 -16.74 -1.80 -15.91
CA VAL A 62 -16.59 -3.08 -15.20
C VAL A 62 -15.84 -4.07 -16.06
N ILE A 63 -14.93 -4.81 -15.47
CA ILE A 63 -14.21 -5.91 -16.09
C ILE A 63 -14.39 -7.14 -15.21
N HIS A 64 -15.07 -8.15 -15.71
CA HIS A 64 -15.17 -9.45 -15.02
C HIS A 64 -14.06 -10.37 -15.50
N GLN A 65 -13.36 -10.99 -14.56
CA GLN A 65 -12.30 -11.97 -14.86
C GLN A 65 -12.39 -13.19 -13.95
N GLU A 66 -11.75 -14.28 -14.37
CA GLU A 66 -11.52 -15.40 -13.46
C GLU A 66 -10.55 -14.98 -12.35
N ASN A 67 -10.84 -15.43 -11.11
CA ASN A 67 -10.04 -15.10 -9.95
C ASN A 67 -8.55 -15.38 -10.19
N GLY A 68 -7.76 -14.35 -10.07
CA GLY A 68 -6.30 -14.37 -10.22
C GLY A 68 -5.58 -13.64 -9.11
N GLY A 69 -6.32 -13.14 -8.13
CA GLY A 69 -5.82 -12.39 -6.99
C GLY A 69 -5.62 -10.90 -7.28
N ILE A 70 -5.43 -10.15 -6.21
CA ILE A 70 -5.38 -8.68 -6.23
C ILE A 70 -4.36 -8.13 -7.24
N ALA A 71 -3.19 -8.76 -7.40
CA ALA A 71 -2.16 -8.32 -8.34
C ALA A 71 -2.65 -8.36 -9.78
N LYS A 72 -3.33 -9.47 -10.18
CA LYS A 72 -3.91 -9.61 -11.54
C LYS A 72 -5.02 -8.59 -11.76
N ALA A 73 -5.91 -8.40 -10.77
CA ALA A 73 -6.97 -7.41 -10.88
C ALA A 73 -6.43 -5.98 -11.00
N GLN A 74 -5.40 -5.63 -10.23
CA GLN A 74 -4.71 -4.34 -10.36
C GLN A 74 -4.05 -4.17 -11.73
N ASN A 75 -3.42 -5.22 -12.28
CA ASN A 75 -2.81 -5.20 -13.61
C ASN A 75 -3.88 -5.03 -14.71
N THR A 76 -4.99 -5.75 -14.63
CA THR A 76 -6.12 -5.61 -15.56
C THR A 76 -6.65 -4.17 -15.54
N GLY A 77 -6.79 -3.57 -14.35
CA GLY A 77 -7.20 -2.18 -14.22
C GLY A 77 -6.18 -1.20 -14.82
N LEU A 78 -4.88 -1.44 -14.63
CA LEU A 78 -3.82 -0.63 -15.25
C LEU A 78 -3.84 -0.71 -16.78
N ASP A 79 -4.12 -1.89 -17.35
CA ASP A 79 -4.18 -2.09 -18.79
C ASP A 79 -5.41 -1.41 -19.42
N ALA A 80 -6.48 -1.25 -18.66
CA ALA A 80 -7.72 -0.58 -19.07
C ALA A 80 -7.70 0.94 -18.81
N ALA A 81 -6.74 1.45 -18.05
CA ALA A 81 -6.71 2.86 -17.65
C ALA A 81 -6.27 3.80 -18.78
N HIS A 82 -7.02 4.89 -18.98
CA HIS A 82 -6.76 5.91 -19.99
C HIS A 82 -6.30 7.25 -19.39
N GLY A 83 -6.47 7.44 -18.06
CA GLY A 83 -6.14 8.68 -17.37
C GLY A 83 -4.66 9.05 -17.45
N GLU A 84 -4.37 10.32 -17.35
CA GLU A 84 -3.00 10.83 -17.17
C GLU A 84 -2.44 10.47 -15.79
N TYR A 85 -3.35 10.22 -14.85
CA TYR A 85 -3.03 9.86 -13.47
C TYR A 85 -3.79 8.61 -13.07
N ILE A 86 -3.18 7.82 -12.19
CA ILE A 86 -3.71 6.56 -11.65
C ILE A 86 -3.86 6.69 -10.14
N ALA A 87 -5.00 6.26 -9.61
CA ALA A 87 -5.24 6.02 -8.21
C ALA A 87 -5.74 4.58 -8.02
N PHE A 88 -5.44 3.99 -6.86
CA PHE A 88 -5.99 2.70 -6.43
C PHE A 88 -6.85 2.90 -5.19
N SER A 89 -7.90 2.13 -5.06
CA SER A 89 -8.70 2.01 -3.85
C SER A 89 -8.97 0.54 -3.55
N ASP A 90 -8.93 0.17 -2.28
CA ASP A 90 -9.45 -1.12 -1.86
C ASP A 90 -10.98 -1.04 -1.86
N ASN A 91 -11.66 -2.18 -2.08
CA ASN A 91 -13.11 -2.25 -2.35
C ASN A 91 -14.00 -2.05 -1.10
N ASP A 92 -13.38 -1.98 0.08
CA ASP A 92 -14.00 -1.83 1.39
C ASP A 92 -13.69 -0.49 2.07
N ASP A 93 -12.86 0.35 1.43
CA ASP A 93 -12.39 1.62 1.98
C ASP A 93 -13.23 2.81 1.47
N ILE A 94 -13.09 3.95 2.16
CA ILE A 94 -13.81 5.18 1.82
C ILE A 94 -12.80 6.29 1.52
N LEU A 95 -12.98 6.95 0.37
CA LEU A 95 -12.21 8.13 0.00
C LEU A 95 -12.89 9.40 0.53
N ASP A 96 -12.10 10.30 1.08
CA ASP A 96 -12.59 11.66 1.35
C ASP A 96 -12.98 12.36 0.04
N ARG A 97 -14.05 13.14 0.06
CA ARG A 97 -14.56 13.87 -1.13
C ARG A 97 -13.50 14.73 -1.82
N ARG A 98 -12.47 15.16 -1.11
CA ARG A 98 -11.36 15.97 -1.62
C ARG A 98 -10.12 15.17 -1.98
N ASN A 99 -10.19 13.84 -1.95
CA ASN A 99 -9.01 12.98 -2.14
C ASN A 99 -8.30 13.29 -3.45
N ILE A 100 -8.97 13.10 -4.57
CA ILE A 100 -8.37 13.29 -5.90
C ILE A 100 -8.00 14.75 -6.14
N GLU A 101 -8.85 15.70 -5.74
CA GLU A 101 -8.60 17.14 -5.91
C GLU A 101 -7.30 17.57 -5.23
N TYR A 102 -7.10 17.20 -3.96
CA TYR A 102 -5.92 17.65 -3.21
C TYR A 102 -4.66 16.90 -3.62
N LEU A 103 -4.77 15.62 -3.94
CA LEU A 103 -3.65 14.83 -4.44
C LEU A 103 -3.18 15.38 -5.81
N LEU A 104 -4.09 15.66 -6.73
CA LEU A 104 -3.77 16.20 -8.04
C LEU A 104 -3.17 17.61 -7.94
N HIS A 105 -3.74 18.47 -7.09
CA HIS A 105 -3.22 19.82 -6.85
C HIS A 105 -1.78 19.78 -6.28
N ALA A 106 -1.51 18.87 -5.32
CA ALA A 106 -0.17 18.70 -4.77
C ALA A 106 0.83 18.24 -5.84
N LEU A 107 0.41 17.30 -6.72
CA LEU A 107 1.21 16.78 -7.83
C LEU A 107 1.59 17.90 -8.82
N GLN A 108 0.59 18.65 -9.26
CA GLN A 108 0.76 19.73 -10.24
C GLN A 108 1.59 20.89 -9.69
N ASN A 109 1.36 21.31 -8.45
CA ASN A 109 2.08 22.45 -7.84
C ASN A 109 3.54 22.16 -7.54
N THR A 110 3.90 20.90 -7.31
CA THR A 110 5.27 20.53 -6.94
C THR A 110 6.07 19.94 -8.10
N GLY A 111 5.39 19.57 -9.19
CA GLY A 111 5.98 18.79 -10.28
C GLY A 111 6.38 17.37 -9.84
N ALA A 112 5.76 16.85 -8.78
CA ALA A 112 6.03 15.50 -8.30
C ALA A 112 5.49 14.44 -9.26
N ASP A 113 5.99 13.22 -9.14
CA ASP A 113 5.56 12.07 -9.95
C ASP A 113 4.46 11.27 -9.25
N MET A 114 4.42 11.38 -7.93
CA MET A 114 3.38 10.83 -7.06
C MET A 114 3.05 11.84 -5.97
N SER A 115 1.78 11.95 -5.62
CA SER A 115 1.32 12.58 -4.38
C SER A 115 0.70 11.55 -3.45
N LYS A 116 0.82 11.78 -2.14
CA LYS A 116 0.23 10.94 -1.12
C LYS A 116 -0.34 11.77 0.01
N ALA A 117 -1.34 11.20 0.70
CA ALA A 117 -1.96 11.81 1.86
C ALA A 117 -1.90 10.87 3.07
N ARG A 118 -2.66 11.22 4.09
CA ARG A 118 -2.81 10.43 5.31
C ARG A 118 -4.11 9.65 5.28
N TRP A 119 -4.14 8.60 6.08
CA TRP A 119 -5.34 7.80 6.28
C TRP A 119 -5.68 7.69 7.75
N ARG A 120 -6.92 7.35 8.02
CA ARG A 120 -7.42 6.98 9.35
C ARG A 120 -8.05 5.59 9.30
N GLN A 121 -7.75 4.76 10.28
CA GLN A 121 -8.42 3.48 10.48
C GLN A 121 -9.76 3.69 11.16
N PHE A 122 -10.75 2.87 10.80
CA PHE A 122 -12.06 2.85 11.43
C PHE A 122 -12.63 1.42 11.45
N GLY A 123 -13.54 1.14 12.37
CA GLY A 123 -14.22 -0.16 12.46
C GLY A 123 -15.60 -0.12 11.81
N VAL A 124 -16.17 -1.30 11.55
CA VAL A 124 -17.50 -1.47 10.92
C VAL A 124 -18.59 -0.64 11.61
N SER A 125 -18.57 -0.56 12.96
CA SER A 125 -19.55 0.24 13.73
C SER A 125 -19.54 1.75 13.42
N GLN A 126 -18.46 2.24 12.83
CA GLN A 126 -18.27 3.66 12.49
C GLN A 126 -18.58 3.98 11.02
N LEU A 127 -18.97 2.98 10.22
CA LEU A 127 -19.13 3.09 8.77
C LEU A 127 -20.02 4.28 8.36
N GLY A 128 -21.19 4.42 8.95
CA GLY A 128 -22.12 5.52 8.64
C GLY A 128 -21.65 6.91 9.10
N GLU A 129 -20.84 6.99 10.16
CA GLU A 129 -20.25 8.24 10.63
C GLU A 129 -19.11 8.66 9.68
N VAL A 130 -18.22 7.72 9.34
CA VAL A 130 -17.09 7.94 8.45
C VAL A 130 -17.53 8.32 7.04
N SER A 131 -18.60 7.69 6.51
CA SER A 131 -19.15 8.04 5.20
C SER A 131 -19.61 9.51 5.17
N LYS A 132 -20.31 9.97 6.20
CA LYS A 132 -20.75 11.37 6.31
C LYS A 132 -19.58 12.35 6.44
N GLU A 133 -18.55 11.98 7.20
CA GLU A 133 -17.34 12.77 7.33
C GLU A 133 -16.60 12.88 6.00
N ALA A 134 -16.46 11.78 5.29
CA ALA A 134 -15.84 11.73 3.96
C ALA A 134 -16.60 12.57 2.93
N GLU A 135 -17.93 12.52 2.95
CA GLU A 135 -18.81 13.32 2.10
C GLU A 135 -18.70 14.83 2.39
N ALA A 136 -18.57 15.22 3.65
CA ALA A 136 -18.35 16.61 4.04
C ALA A 136 -17.03 17.16 3.48
N GLY A 137 -16.03 16.31 3.33
CA GLY A 137 -14.73 16.60 2.76
C GLY A 137 -13.76 17.28 3.72
N ALA A 138 -12.51 16.89 3.63
CA ALA A 138 -11.42 17.43 4.44
C ALA A 138 -11.15 18.91 4.13
N GLN A 139 -10.62 19.62 5.10
CA GLN A 139 -10.11 20.96 4.89
C GLN A 139 -8.82 20.94 4.07
N ALA A 140 -8.52 22.05 3.41
CA ALA A 140 -7.32 22.18 2.60
C ALA A 140 -6.05 21.83 3.43
N PRO A 141 -5.08 21.12 2.83
CA PRO A 141 -3.85 20.76 3.53
C PRO A 141 -3.08 22.01 3.96
N GLY A 142 -2.62 22.01 5.21
CA GLY A 142 -1.81 23.11 5.74
C GLY A 142 -0.38 23.09 5.22
N LYS A 143 0.11 21.94 4.73
CA LYS A 143 1.48 21.77 4.29
C LYS A 143 1.63 20.70 3.21
N ILE A 144 2.49 20.99 2.23
CA ILE A 144 3.00 20.02 1.27
C ILE A 144 4.49 19.84 1.55
N THR A 145 4.93 18.60 1.74
CA THR A 145 6.34 18.23 1.89
C THR A 145 6.79 17.47 0.65
N VAL A 146 7.90 17.90 0.04
CA VAL A 146 8.44 17.23 -1.16
C VAL A 146 9.66 16.40 -0.80
N PHE A 147 9.69 15.15 -1.26
CA PHE A 147 10.84 14.25 -1.19
C PHE A 147 11.46 14.16 -2.58
N GLU A 148 12.71 14.64 -2.72
CA GLU A 148 13.40 14.67 -4.02
C GLU A 148 14.19 13.41 -4.35
N HIS A 149 14.28 12.46 -3.42
CA HIS A 149 14.90 11.15 -3.62
C HIS A 149 13.98 10.06 -3.03
N PRO A 150 12.88 9.72 -3.70
CA PRO A 150 11.83 8.88 -3.13
C PRO A 150 12.29 7.51 -2.64
N LEU A 151 13.13 6.80 -3.40
CA LEU A 151 13.65 5.51 -2.96
C LEU A 151 14.53 5.64 -1.70
N ALA A 152 15.39 6.66 -1.62
CA ALA A 152 16.19 6.92 -0.44
C ALA A 152 15.31 7.33 0.76
N ALA A 153 14.28 8.14 0.53
CA ALA A 153 13.31 8.50 1.55
C ALA A 153 12.52 7.27 2.03
N TYR A 154 12.08 6.40 1.14
CA TYR A 154 11.42 5.14 1.48
C TYR A 154 12.29 4.27 2.39
N GLN A 155 13.61 4.25 2.18
CA GLN A 155 14.54 3.49 3.01
C GLN A 155 14.82 4.12 4.38
N THR A 156 14.66 5.42 4.55
CA THR A 156 15.09 6.14 5.77
C THR A 156 13.96 6.75 6.56
N VAL A 157 12.83 7.09 5.91
CA VAL A 157 11.68 7.77 6.53
C VAL A 157 10.61 6.73 6.90
N PHE A 158 10.92 5.79 7.78
CA PHE A 158 9.98 4.76 8.23
C PHE A 158 9.86 4.59 9.76
N CYS A 159 10.71 5.26 10.54
CA CYS A 159 10.63 5.27 12.01
C CYS A 159 9.79 6.46 12.48
N LYS A 160 8.65 6.18 13.11
CA LYS A 160 7.68 7.21 13.55
C LYS A 160 8.23 8.14 14.63
N SER A 161 9.02 7.60 15.57
CA SER A 161 9.62 8.35 16.67
C SER A 161 10.66 9.35 16.20
N LEU A 162 11.40 9.03 15.14
CA LEU A 162 12.39 9.94 14.56
C LEU A 162 11.73 11.17 13.91
N ARG A 163 10.47 11.08 13.54
CA ARG A 163 9.68 12.23 13.10
C ARG A 163 9.57 13.32 14.17
N LEU A 164 9.33 12.92 15.43
CA LEU A 164 9.24 13.87 16.55
C LEU A 164 10.58 14.59 16.78
N LEU A 165 11.67 13.87 16.70
CA LEU A 165 13.03 14.45 16.77
C LEU A 165 13.30 15.31 15.54
N GLY A 166 12.87 14.86 14.36
CA GLY A 166 12.99 15.60 13.10
C GLY A 166 12.28 16.95 13.12
N SER A 167 11.09 17.03 13.71
CA SER A 167 10.36 18.29 13.89
C SER A 167 11.12 19.27 14.78
N LYS A 168 11.71 18.80 15.88
CA LYS A 168 12.54 19.62 16.76
C LYS A 168 13.82 20.12 16.08
N LEU A 169 14.34 19.38 15.11
CA LEU A 169 15.50 19.73 14.30
C LEU A 169 15.13 20.48 13.01
N GLY A 170 13.89 20.92 12.86
CA GLY A 170 13.39 21.58 11.65
C GLY A 170 13.12 20.64 10.47
N ARG A 171 13.17 19.33 10.67
CA ARG A 171 12.86 18.32 9.65
C ARG A 171 11.45 17.79 9.85
N ASN A 172 10.54 18.12 8.95
CA ASN A 172 9.19 17.56 8.95
C ASN A 172 9.16 16.31 8.07
N THR A 173 9.12 15.14 8.70
CA THR A 173 8.99 13.86 8.00
C THR A 173 7.71 13.17 8.44
N GLU A 174 6.89 12.73 7.49
CA GLU A 174 5.68 11.96 7.74
C GLU A 174 5.95 10.45 7.56
N ALA A 175 6.90 9.92 8.32
CA ALA A 175 7.42 8.57 8.19
C ALA A 175 6.34 7.49 8.18
N ARG A 176 5.30 7.63 9.01
CA ARG A 176 4.26 6.61 9.14
C ARG A 176 3.40 6.43 7.90
N TYR A 177 3.37 7.41 6.98
CA TYR A 177 2.58 7.39 5.76
C TYR A 177 3.40 7.13 4.50
N PHE A 178 4.72 6.99 4.65
CA PHE A 178 5.62 6.66 3.55
C PHE A 178 5.90 5.15 3.57
N ASN A 179 4.97 4.37 3.00
CA ASN A 179 4.94 2.91 3.05
C ASN A 179 4.74 2.29 1.67
N GLU A 180 4.40 1.02 1.62
CA GLU A 180 4.19 0.20 0.43
C GLU A 180 2.79 0.32 -0.16
N ALA A 181 1.78 0.71 0.64
CA ALA A 181 0.39 0.74 0.21
C ALA A 181 0.20 1.58 -1.06
N ASN A 182 -0.67 1.14 -1.95
CA ASN A 182 -0.95 1.80 -3.23
C ASN A 182 -2.08 2.82 -3.12
N TRP A 183 -3.00 2.62 -2.20
CA TRP A 183 -4.14 3.51 -1.94
C TRP A 183 -3.72 4.82 -1.26
N CYS A 184 -4.62 5.79 -1.24
CA CYS A 184 -4.38 7.15 -0.73
C CYS A 184 -3.24 7.87 -1.46
N ARG A 185 -3.09 7.61 -2.75
CA ARG A 185 -2.03 8.12 -3.62
C ARG A 185 -2.56 8.43 -5.00
N LEU A 186 -1.91 9.37 -5.66
CA LEU A 186 -2.11 9.66 -7.07
C LEU A 186 -0.75 9.61 -7.79
N TYR A 187 -0.69 8.83 -8.83
CA TYR A 187 0.51 8.56 -9.61
C TYR A 187 0.39 9.15 -11.01
N LYS A 188 1.46 9.66 -11.59
CA LYS A 188 1.53 9.81 -13.05
C LYS A 188 1.45 8.43 -13.70
N ARG A 189 0.62 8.27 -14.74
CA ARG A 189 0.45 6.99 -15.43
C ARG A 189 1.76 6.43 -15.97
N GLU A 190 2.65 7.29 -16.49
CA GLU A 190 3.96 6.89 -17.03
C GLU A 190 4.84 6.07 -16.06
N LEU A 191 4.64 6.19 -14.76
CA LEU A 191 5.34 5.36 -13.78
C LEU A 191 5.04 3.87 -13.91
N TRP A 192 3.89 3.52 -14.49
CA TRP A 192 3.40 2.16 -14.69
C TRP A 192 3.73 1.57 -16.05
N ASP A 193 4.41 2.33 -16.92
CA ASP A 193 4.80 1.84 -18.24
C ASP A 193 5.79 0.67 -18.13
N GLY A 194 5.36 -0.53 -18.56
CA GLY A 194 6.13 -1.75 -18.43
C GLY A 194 6.39 -2.20 -16.97
N LEU A 195 5.66 -1.67 -15.99
CA LEU A 195 5.69 -2.10 -14.61
C LEU A 195 4.34 -2.70 -14.23
N ARG A 196 4.33 -3.92 -13.70
CA ARG A 196 3.12 -4.66 -13.30
C ARG A 196 3.34 -5.34 -11.97
N PHE A 197 2.26 -5.49 -11.22
CA PHE A 197 2.28 -6.25 -9.98
C PHE A 197 2.61 -7.72 -10.26
N PRO A 198 3.43 -8.37 -9.43
CA PRO A 198 3.74 -9.79 -9.57
C PRO A 198 2.51 -10.64 -9.24
N GLU A 199 2.01 -11.36 -10.23
CA GLU A 199 0.83 -12.22 -10.09
C GLU A 199 1.18 -13.55 -9.41
N GLY A 200 0.21 -14.13 -8.69
CA GLY A 200 0.35 -15.44 -8.03
C GLY A 200 1.19 -15.42 -6.74
N HIS A 201 1.54 -14.25 -6.23
CA HIS A 201 2.32 -14.08 -5.01
C HIS A 201 1.62 -13.17 -4.01
N TYR A 202 1.89 -13.43 -2.72
CA TYR A 202 1.53 -12.49 -1.66
C TYR A 202 2.50 -11.30 -1.62
N ALA A 203 2.11 -10.23 -0.91
CA ALA A 203 2.94 -9.04 -0.69
C ALA A 203 3.40 -8.34 -2.00
N GLN A 204 2.51 -8.30 -3.01
CA GLN A 204 2.75 -7.66 -4.30
C GLN A 204 3.10 -6.17 -4.17
N ASP A 205 2.51 -5.48 -3.21
CA ASP A 205 2.77 -4.07 -2.90
C ASP A 205 4.18 -3.85 -2.35
N ILE A 206 4.64 -4.73 -1.46
CA ILE A 206 6.02 -4.71 -0.94
C ILE A 206 6.98 -4.90 -2.11
N ARG A 207 6.73 -5.90 -2.97
CA ARG A 207 7.61 -6.23 -4.11
C ARG A 207 7.72 -5.09 -5.11
N MET A 208 6.62 -4.36 -5.31
CA MET A 208 6.55 -3.21 -6.22
C MET A 208 7.22 -1.94 -5.68
N ALA A 209 7.32 -1.78 -4.36
CA ALA A 209 7.73 -0.52 -3.75
C ALA A 209 9.11 -0.04 -4.21
N GLY A 210 10.12 -0.90 -4.25
CA GLY A 210 11.47 -0.56 -4.70
C GLY A 210 11.49 -0.06 -6.15
N PRO A 211 11.06 -0.88 -7.13
CA PRO A 211 11.00 -0.49 -8.54
C PRO A 211 10.16 0.77 -8.79
N LEU A 212 9.03 0.91 -8.11
CA LEU A 212 8.13 2.04 -8.29
C LEU A 212 8.77 3.34 -7.77
N TYR A 213 9.32 3.33 -6.55
CA TYR A 213 9.99 4.51 -5.99
C TYR A 213 11.27 4.91 -6.74
N ALA A 214 11.95 3.96 -7.38
CA ALA A 214 13.14 4.24 -8.19
C ALA A 214 12.83 5.01 -9.48
N ARG A 215 11.59 4.92 -9.99
CA ARG A 215 11.13 5.64 -11.17
C ARG A 215 10.74 7.09 -10.90
N MET A 216 10.58 7.46 -9.63
CA MET A 216 10.13 8.77 -9.22
C MET A 216 11.29 9.71 -8.95
N GLY A 217 11.26 10.90 -9.53
CA GLY A 217 12.14 12.00 -9.15
C GLY A 217 11.68 12.70 -7.88
N LYS A 218 10.35 12.85 -7.70
CA LYS A 218 9.77 13.56 -6.57
C LYS A 218 8.48 12.92 -6.08
N VAL A 219 8.26 12.98 -4.76
CA VAL A 219 6.98 12.64 -4.11
C VAL A 219 6.49 13.81 -3.29
N ALA A 220 5.23 14.21 -3.49
CA ALA A 220 4.55 15.22 -2.68
C ALA A 220 3.74 14.54 -1.56
N ASP A 221 3.94 14.96 -0.32
CA ASP A 221 3.21 14.48 0.85
C ASP A 221 2.36 15.63 1.41
N ILE A 222 1.05 15.40 1.52
CA ILE A 222 0.10 16.37 2.08
C ILE A 222 -0.36 15.94 3.48
N ASP A 223 -0.55 16.93 4.36
CA ASP A 223 -0.75 16.69 5.79
C ASP A 223 -2.23 16.59 6.20
N CYS A 224 -3.09 16.09 5.32
CA CYS A 224 -4.48 15.85 5.63
C CYS A 224 -4.89 14.38 5.45
N VAL A 225 -5.91 13.95 6.20
CA VAL A 225 -6.51 12.62 6.06
C VAL A 225 -7.47 12.68 4.88
N LEU A 226 -7.22 11.85 3.87
CA LEU A 226 -8.03 11.76 2.65
C LEU A 226 -8.49 10.34 2.34
N TYR A 227 -8.23 9.40 3.23
CA TYR A 227 -8.55 7.99 3.04
C TYR A 227 -8.91 7.36 4.38
N TYR A 228 -9.98 6.59 4.41
CA TYR A 228 -10.48 5.89 5.57
C TYR A 228 -10.38 4.40 5.31
N TRP A 229 -9.47 3.76 6.06
CA TRP A 229 -9.16 2.34 5.93
C TRP A 229 -9.99 1.53 6.91
N LEU A 230 -10.88 0.68 6.37
CA LEU A 230 -11.73 -0.21 7.17
C LEU A 230 -10.88 -1.29 7.85
N GLN A 231 -11.22 -1.56 9.09
CA GLN A 231 -10.63 -2.65 9.89
C GLN A 231 -11.71 -3.68 10.16
N GLU A 232 -11.71 -4.73 9.35
CA GLU A 232 -12.62 -5.85 9.50
C GLU A 232 -11.93 -7.05 10.13
N PRO A 233 -12.56 -7.76 11.12
CA PRO A 233 -11.95 -8.93 11.76
C PRO A 233 -11.60 -10.06 10.78
N ASP A 234 -12.40 -10.24 9.73
CA ASP A 234 -12.29 -11.34 8.75
C ASP A 234 -11.51 -10.96 7.48
N SER A 235 -10.87 -9.79 7.46
CA SER A 235 -10.08 -9.35 6.32
C SER A 235 -8.88 -10.27 6.06
N VAL A 236 -8.36 -10.26 4.82
CA VAL A 236 -7.16 -11.01 4.42
C VAL A 236 -5.97 -10.74 5.36
N THR A 237 -5.87 -9.53 5.90
CA THR A 237 -4.84 -9.14 6.86
C THR A 237 -4.93 -9.91 8.19
N HIS A 238 -6.12 -10.40 8.54
CA HIS A 238 -6.42 -11.11 9.81
C HIS A 238 -6.66 -12.61 9.61
N SER A 239 -6.70 -13.10 8.35
CA SER A 239 -6.90 -14.50 8.05
C SER A 239 -5.72 -15.38 8.48
N LYS A 240 -5.98 -16.70 8.63
CA LYS A 240 -4.93 -17.67 8.95
C LYS A 240 -3.89 -17.71 7.83
N ARG A 241 -2.65 -17.46 8.18
CA ARG A 241 -1.55 -17.39 7.22
C ARG A 241 -0.95 -18.77 6.95
N THR A 242 -0.60 -19.03 5.69
CA THR A 242 0.03 -20.26 5.22
C THR A 242 1.55 -20.15 5.19
N ALA A 243 2.27 -21.27 5.03
CA ALA A 243 3.71 -21.28 4.82
C ALA A 243 4.09 -20.43 3.58
N ALA A 244 3.35 -20.57 2.48
CA ALA A 244 3.57 -19.80 1.26
C ALA A 244 3.44 -18.28 1.50
N PHE A 245 2.50 -17.83 2.32
CA PHE A 245 2.36 -16.41 2.66
C PHE A 245 3.63 -15.85 3.30
N TRP A 246 4.22 -16.54 4.27
CA TRP A 246 5.44 -16.05 4.93
C TRP A 246 6.64 -16.10 3.98
N HIS A 247 6.79 -17.18 3.21
CA HIS A 247 7.86 -17.31 2.24
C HIS A 247 7.83 -16.21 1.19
N ASP A 248 6.65 -15.90 0.59
CA ASP A 248 6.50 -14.82 -0.38
C ASP A 248 6.86 -13.45 0.20
N ASN A 249 6.56 -13.21 1.49
CA ASN A 249 6.99 -11.98 2.17
C ASN A 249 8.51 -11.89 2.29
N VAL A 250 9.19 -13.01 2.55
CA VAL A 250 10.66 -13.04 2.60
C VAL A 250 11.24 -12.78 1.21
N LEU A 251 10.73 -13.46 0.18
CA LEU A 251 11.18 -13.26 -1.20
C LEU A 251 11.01 -11.80 -1.63
N SER A 252 9.83 -11.22 -1.39
CA SER A 252 9.54 -9.82 -1.73
C SER A 252 10.47 -8.84 -1.02
N ALA A 253 10.76 -9.08 0.27
CA ALA A 253 11.69 -8.26 1.04
C ALA A 253 13.14 -8.43 0.56
N ALA A 254 13.56 -9.65 0.21
CA ALA A 254 14.91 -9.94 -0.31
C ALA A 254 15.15 -9.30 -1.67
N GLU A 255 14.17 -9.38 -2.58
CA GLU A 255 14.25 -8.75 -3.89
C GLU A 255 14.37 -7.22 -3.78
N ASN A 256 13.52 -6.58 -2.94
CA ASN A 256 13.64 -5.14 -2.70
C ASN A 256 14.96 -4.73 -2.04
N PHE A 257 15.48 -5.57 -1.14
CA PHE A 257 16.78 -5.35 -0.52
C PHE A 257 17.88 -5.35 -1.58
N GLN A 258 17.92 -6.40 -2.40
CA GLN A 258 18.87 -6.54 -3.51
C GLN A 258 18.75 -5.38 -4.49
N PHE A 259 17.54 -5.07 -4.95
CA PHE A 259 17.25 -3.99 -5.86
C PHE A 259 17.76 -2.63 -5.32
N THR A 260 17.49 -2.34 -4.04
CA THR A 260 17.92 -1.08 -3.40
C THR A 260 19.44 -0.96 -3.33
N LEU A 261 20.15 -2.08 -3.08
CA LEU A 261 21.61 -2.12 -3.14
C LEU A 261 22.15 -1.80 -4.54
N GLU A 262 21.52 -2.37 -5.57
CA GLU A 262 21.89 -2.14 -6.97
C GLU A 262 21.72 -0.69 -7.41
N GLN A 263 20.78 0.03 -6.75
CA GLN A 263 20.62 1.48 -6.91
C GLN A 263 21.63 2.31 -6.10
N GLY A 264 22.59 1.69 -5.40
CA GLY A 264 23.58 2.37 -4.58
C GLY A 264 23.02 2.99 -3.29
N ILE A 265 21.85 2.52 -2.83
CA ILE A 265 21.17 3.06 -1.65
C ILE A 265 21.23 2.05 -0.51
N THR A 266 21.56 2.51 0.72
CA THR A 266 21.55 1.65 1.91
C THR A 266 20.11 1.20 2.22
N PRO A 267 19.79 -0.12 2.22
CA PRO A 267 18.42 -0.64 2.30
C PRO A 267 17.91 -0.75 3.74
N CYS A 268 17.80 0.38 4.47
CA CYS A 268 17.50 0.36 5.91
C CYS A 268 16.08 -0.19 6.21
N ARG A 269 15.06 0.23 5.44
CA ARG A 269 13.69 -0.32 5.58
C ARG A 269 13.66 -1.78 5.18
N ASN A 270 14.28 -2.11 4.04
CA ASN A 270 14.29 -3.48 3.54
C ASN A 270 15.08 -4.41 4.47
N TYR A 271 16.12 -3.91 5.16
CA TYR A 271 16.80 -4.65 6.23
C TYR A 271 15.82 -5.01 7.37
N PHE A 272 15.03 -4.02 7.81
CA PHE A 272 13.98 -4.27 8.82
C PHE A 272 12.94 -5.27 8.30
N GLY A 273 12.40 -5.06 7.10
CA GLY A 273 11.42 -5.93 6.47
C GLY A 273 11.93 -7.37 6.33
N LEU A 274 13.11 -7.56 5.74
CA LEU A 274 13.70 -8.88 5.50
C LEU A 274 13.97 -9.62 6.82
N THR A 275 14.58 -8.96 7.80
CA THR A 275 14.86 -9.59 9.11
C THR A 275 13.59 -9.91 9.90
N ALA A 276 12.56 -9.10 9.77
CA ALA A 276 11.25 -9.35 10.37
C ALA A 276 10.54 -10.52 9.67
N SER A 277 10.49 -10.53 8.33
CA SER A 277 9.82 -11.58 7.55
C SER A 277 10.42 -12.96 7.81
N VAL A 278 11.74 -13.10 7.78
CA VAL A 278 12.43 -14.37 8.09
C VAL A 278 12.15 -14.85 9.52
N ARG A 279 12.15 -13.91 10.48
CA ARG A 279 11.82 -14.24 11.88
C ARG A 279 10.37 -14.71 12.03
N ASP A 280 9.44 -14.01 11.37
CA ASP A 280 8.00 -14.26 11.49
C ASP A 280 7.61 -15.53 10.71
N GLU A 281 8.28 -15.84 9.60
CA GLU A 281 8.21 -17.12 8.90
C GLU A 281 8.61 -18.28 9.85
N GLY A 282 9.77 -18.21 10.46
CA GLY A 282 10.22 -19.26 11.39
C GLY A 282 9.32 -19.46 12.61
N LYS A 283 8.62 -18.39 13.08
CA LYS A 283 7.59 -18.49 14.11
C LYS A 283 6.30 -19.09 13.58
N GLY A 284 5.88 -18.65 12.38
CA GLY A 284 4.68 -19.12 11.71
C GLY A 284 4.73 -20.61 11.43
N LEU A 285 5.83 -21.11 10.85
CA LEU A 285 6.03 -22.53 10.59
C LEU A 285 5.96 -23.36 11.88
N LYS A 286 6.49 -22.86 13.01
CA LYS A 286 6.37 -23.54 14.31
C LYS A 286 4.95 -23.58 14.87
N ALA A 287 4.12 -22.64 14.47
CA ALA A 287 2.73 -22.54 14.93
C ALA A 287 1.74 -23.34 14.06
N LEU A 288 2.15 -23.74 12.84
CA LEU A 288 1.35 -24.61 11.97
C LEU A 288 1.36 -26.06 12.48
N GLY A 289 0.24 -26.76 12.28
CA GLY A 289 0.14 -28.20 12.52
C GLY A 289 0.95 -28.99 11.46
N SER A 290 1.34 -30.22 11.82
CA SER A 290 2.06 -31.11 10.89
C SER A 290 1.29 -31.42 9.61
N GLU A 291 -0.03 -31.29 9.62
CA GLU A 291 -0.90 -31.50 8.45
C GLU A 291 -0.90 -30.31 7.49
N GLU A 292 -0.44 -29.15 7.95
CA GLU A 292 -0.40 -27.89 7.20
C GLU A 292 0.99 -27.57 6.64
N LEU A 293 2.00 -28.38 7.00
CA LEU A 293 3.39 -28.21 6.60
C LEU A 293 3.77 -29.25 5.54
N HIS A 294 4.48 -28.80 4.54
CA HIS A 294 5.19 -29.64 3.58
C HIS A 294 6.67 -29.75 3.97
N ASP A 295 7.33 -30.86 3.60
CA ASP A 295 8.76 -31.04 3.88
C ASP A 295 9.63 -29.92 3.30
N SER A 296 9.21 -29.32 2.19
CA SER A 296 9.87 -28.20 1.56
C SER A 296 9.83 -26.89 2.37
N ASP A 297 8.86 -26.70 3.26
CA ASP A 297 8.66 -25.39 3.93
C ASP A 297 9.81 -25.04 4.88
N TRP A 298 10.30 -26.04 5.61
CA TRP A 298 11.49 -25.84 6.45
C TRP A 298 12.77 -25.68 5.64
N GLN A 299 12.88 -26.34 4.47
CA GLN A 299 14.02 -26.13 3.58
C GLN A 299 13.98 -24.70 3.00
N ASN A 300 12.82 -24.23 2.55
CA ASN A 300 12.63 -22.87 2.09
C ASN A 300 13.06 -21.86 3.16
N HIS A 301 12.63 -22.06 4.41
CA HIS A 301 13.05 -21.19 5.52
C HIS A 301 14.58 -21.18 5.74
N LEU A 302 15.25 -22.33 5.63
CA LEU A 302 16.72 -22.39 5.76
C LEU A 302 17.40 -21.60 4.62
N ASP A 303 16.88 -21.72 3.40
CA ASP A 303 17.38 -21.02 2.23
C ASP A 303 17.13 -19.50 2.34
N ASP A 304 16.00 -19.11 2.90
CA ASP A 304 15.63 -17.71 3.19
C ASP A 304 16.56 -17.09 4.25
N VAL A 305 16.88 -17.84 5.31
CA VAL A 305 17.89 -17.43 6.31
C VAL A 305 19.27 -17.26 5.66
N ALA A 306 19.65 -18.16 4.76
CA ALA A 306 20.93 -18.07 4.05
C ALA A 306 20.95 -16.86 3.11
N THR A 307 19.88 -16.61 2.37
CA THR A 307 19.71 -15.47 1.48
C THR A 307 19.78 -14.15 2.26
N MET A 308 19.06 -14.04 3.37
CA MET A 308 19.12 -12.86 4.25
C MET A 308 20.57 -12.59 4.71
N ARG A 309 21.28 -13.61 5.17
CA ARG A 309 22.68 -13.49 5.63
C ARG A 309 23.60 -13.04 4.51
N ALA A 310 23.45 -13.62 3.32
CA ALA A 310 24.23 -13.26 2.14
C ALA A 310 24.00 -11.79 1.74
N LEU A 311 22.75 -11.33 1.72
CA LEU A 311 22.39 -9.94 1.41
C LEU A 311 22.97 -8.98 2.45
N ILE A 312 22.80 -9.26 3.74
CA ILE A 312 23.35 -8.42 4.82
C ILE A 312 24.88 -8.38 4.77
N SER A 313 25.53 -9.47 4.32
CA SER A 313 26.99 -9.51 4.19
C SER A 313 27.55 -8.51 3.16
N LYS A 314 26.75 -8.09 2.19
CA LYS A 314 27.13 -7.08 1.18
C LYS A 314 27.23 -5.66 1.75
N LEU A 315 26.63 -5.40 2.91
CA LEU A 315 26.69 -4.10 3.58
C LEU A 315 28.04 -3.91 4.29
N SER A 316 28.57 -2.68 4.26
CA SER A 316 29.67 -2.25 5.12
C SER A 316 29.27 -2.31 6.61
N ILE A 317 30.25 -2.30 7.50
CA ILE A 317 30.00 -2.31 8.96
C ILE A 317 29.15 -1.11 9.38
N GLY A 318 29.42 0.08 8.84
CA GLY A 318 28.68 1.30 9.14
C GLY A 318 27.21 1.23 8.68
N GLU A 319 26.96 0.69 7.49
CA GLU A 319 25.60 0.49 6.97
C GLU A 319 24.83 -0.55 7.77
N ARG A 320 25.47 -1.67 8.15
CA ARG A 320 24.84 -2.67 9.04
C ARG A 320 24.42 -2.06 10.36
N LEU A 321 25.30 -1.26 10.97
CA LEU A 321 25.00 -0.60 12.24
C LEU A 321 23.81 0.38 12.08
N LYS A 322 23.81 1.21 11.02
CA LYS A 322 22.72 2.13 10.70
C LYS A 322 21.39 1.37 10.53
N CYS A 323 21.39 0.31 9.71
CA CYS A 323 20.21 -0.50 9.47
C CYS A 323 19.68 -1.17 10.75
N ALA A 324 20.59 -1.75 11.56
CA ALA A 324 20.22 -2.41 12.80
C ALA A 324 19.62 -1.45 13.84
N VAL A 325 20.19 -0.24 13.98
CA VAL A 325 19.65 0.80 14.86
C VAL A 325 18.23 1.19 14.43
N LEU A 326 18.03 1.50 13.15
CA LEU A 326 16.70 1.87 12.63
C LEU A 326 15.70 0.72 12.74
N ALA A 327 16.11 -0.52 12.49
CA ALA A 327 15.28 -1.70 12.64
C ALA A 327 14.86 -1.91 14.11
N THR A 328 15.76 -1.69 15.06
CA THR A 328 15.46 -1.78 16.50
C THR A 328 14.44 -0.71 16.91
N ILE A 329 14.65 0.55 16.51
CA ILE A 329 13.70 1.64 16.78
C ILE A 329 12.31 1.27 16.21
N ARG A 330 12.26 0.79 14.98
CA ARG A 330 10.99 0.41 14.33
C ARG A 330 10.31 -0.77 15.03
N SER A 331 11.07 -1.75 15.48
CA SER A 331 10.53 -2.89 16.24
C SER A 331 9.90 -2.44 17.56
N CYS A 332 10.54 -1.53 18.29
CA CYS A 332 9.97 -0.95 19.50
C CYS A 332 8.68 -0.16 19.22
N GLU A 333 8.66 0.61 18.12
CA GLU A 333 7.46 1.34 17.70
C GLU A 333 6.28 0.43 17.36
N ASN A 334 6.55 -0.72 16.74
CA ASN A 334 5.50 -1.69 16.38
C ASN A 334 4.84 -2.28 17.63
N VAL A 335 5.57 -2.59 18.67
CA VAL A 335 4.99 -3.08 19.94
C VAL A 335 3.98 -2.07 20.51
N VAL A 336 4.30 -0.78 20.48
CA VAL A 336 3.41 0.28 20.93
C VAL A 336 2.17 0.41 20.02
N TYR A 337 2.37 0.26 18.72
CA TYR A 337 1.30 0.35 17.73
C TYR A 337 0.32 -0.83 17.85
N ASP A 338 0.84 -2.05 17.96
CA ASP A 338 0.03 -3.27 18.07
C ASP A 338 -0.81 -3.25 19.35
N ASN A 339 -0.24 -2.81 20.47
CA ASN A 339 -0.99 -2.65 21.72
C ASN A 339 -2.14 -1.63 21.58
N ARG A 340 -1.96 -0.58 20.78
CA ARG A 340 -3.00 0.43 20.52
C ARG A 340 -4.13 -0.12 19.65
N ILE A 341 -3.80 -0.92 18.63
CA ILE A 341 -4.82 -1.56 17.77
C ILE A 341 -5.64 -2.57 18.56
N HIS A 342 -5.01 -3.39 19.39
CA HIS A 342 -5.74 -4.32 20.27
C HIS A 342 -6.69 -3.62 21.23
N SER A 343 -6.42 -2.38 21.61
CA SER A 343 -7.30 -1.56 22.45
C SER A 343 -8.45 -0.89 21.70
N MET A 344 -8.46 -0.93 20.37
CA MET A 344 -9.52 -0.38 19.50
C MET A 344 -10.53 -1.45 19.02
N LYS A 345 -10.21 -2.74 19.24
CA LYS A 345 -11.11 -3.87 18.99
C LYS A 345 -11.93 -4.15 20.23
#